data_fdbefa402b28b9e1629bb30c8c1db3cf
#
_entry.id   fdbefa402b28b9e1629bb30c8c1db3cf
#
_cell.length_a   1.000
_cell.length_b   1.000
_cell.length_c   1.000
_cell.angle_alpha   90.00
_cell.angle_beta   90.00
_cell.angle_gamma   90.00
#
_symmetry.space_group_name_H-M   'P 1'
#
loop_
_entity.id
_entity.type
_entity.pdbx_description
1 polymer ?
#
loop_
_entity_poly.entity_id
_entity_poly.type
_entity_poly.pdbx_seq_one_letter_code
_entity_poly.pdbx_strand_id
1 'polypeptide(L)'
;MSKCNYCAFFSHACANPDWENFCNQICDEIKQWGQKTQNCDVPTIFFGGGTPSLMPTWCIDKIIQSINKNFNIETGAEITLESNPKTIDKQKLIDITKIGINRLSVGVQSFDDSKLKFLGRRHNADDAIRLITDAIDIGLRTSGDFIYGLPNEGVDDIISTCRQINKIGLTHCSMYELTIEENTPFGKMNLHMPNNETMAQMYNAIDEYLNLDRYEVSNYATNDDECRHNLNIWDGGAYIGIGNGAAGRPYINNTWYEQMGNNSQFEPISDTERATEMIITGMRTTRGCKLTSNVKKIINQKWVDEHSELVKITDNRICTTKSGMLVLDDILVNIIR
;
A
#
# COMPACT_ATOMS: atom_id res chain seq x y z
N MET A 1 -4.81 -12.61 -19.48
CA MET A 1 -4.99 -11.87 -18.22
C MET A 1 -6.07 -10.84 -18.42
N SER A 2 -6.82 -10.47 -17.39
CA SER A 2 -7.87 -9.43 -17.46
C SER A 2 -7.65 -8.45 -16.33
N LYS A 3 -8.01 -7.19 -16.53
CA LYS A 3 -8.02 -6.16 -15.49
C LYS A 3 -9.31 -6.29 -14.68
N CYS A 4 -9.26 -6.11 -13.36
CA CYS A 4 -10.43 -6.13 -12.48
C CYS A 4 -11.34 -4.93 -12.76
N ASN A 5 -12.64 -5.04 -12.43
CA ASN A 5 -13.64 -4.05 -12.78
C ASN A 5 -13.45 -2.69 -12.09
N TYR A 6 -12.77 -2.65 -10.95
CA TYR A 6 -12.51 -1.46 -10.14
C TYR A 6 -11.11 -0.88 -10.32
N CYS A 7 -10.17 -1.63 -10.95
CA CYS A 7 -8.74 -1.30 -10.87
C CYS A 7 -8.38 -0.12 -11.80
N ALA A 8 -7.89 0.97 -11.23
CA ALA A 8 -7.35 2.12 -11.95
C ALA A 8 -5.83 2.03 -12.21
N PHE A 9 -5.13 1.08 -11.59
CA PHE A 9 -3.67 0.99 -11.71
C PHE A 9 -3.21 0.87 -13.17
N PHE A 10 -2.07 1.49 -13.46
CA PHE A 10 -1.40 1.37 -14.74
C PHE A 10 -0.94 -0.07 -14.96
N SER A 11 -1.66 -0.81 -15.78
CA SER A 11 -1.37 -2.21 -16.07
C SER A 11 -1.92 -2.63 -17.43
N HIS A 12 -1.19 -3.50 -18.12
CA HIS A 12 -1.59 -4.06 -19.41
C HIS A 12 -1.70 -5.58 -19.33
N ALA A 13 -2.81 -6.11 -19.87
CA ALA A 13 -2.96 -7.55 -20.04
C ALA A 13 -2.06 -8.01 -21.20
N CYS A 14 -1.05 -8.82 -20.90
CA CYS A 14 -0.16 -9.42 -21.90
C CYS A 14 -0.19 -10.94 -21.76
N ALA A 15 -0.42 -11.65 -22.87
CA ALA A 15 -0.46 -13.12 -22.87
C ALA A 15 0.95 -13.73 -22.77
N ASN A 16 1.93 -13.11 -23.44
CA ASN A 16 3.31 -13.58 -23.50
C ASN A 16 4.25 -12.39 -23.21
N PRO A 17 4.49 -12.07 -21.92
CA PRO A 17 5.41 -11.00 -21.56
C PRO A 17 6.84 -11.35 -21.94
N ASP A 18 7.56 -10.41 -22.52
CA ASP A 18 9.01 -10.51 -22.71
C ASP A 18 9.71 -10.18 -21.39
N TRP A 19 9.81 -11.19 -20.51
CA TRP A 19 10.41 -11.07 -19.21
C TRP A 19 11.91 -10.74 -19.25
N GLU A 20 12.61 -11.16 -20.30
CA GLU A 20 14.04 -10.85 -20.44
C GLU A 20 14.26 -9.37 -20.70
N ASN A 21 13.56 -8.82 -21.69
CA ASN A 21 13.62 -7.40 -22.00
C ASN A 21 13.12 -6.54 -20.83
N PHE A 22 11.99 -6.93 -20.20
CA PHE A 22 11.46 -6.25 -19.02
C PHE A 22 12.50 -6.20 -17.88
N CYS A 23 13.08 -7.35 -17.54
CA CYS A 23 14.07 -7.45 -16.48
C CYS A 23 15.34 -6.63 -16.78
N ASN A 24 15.79 -6.60 -18.03
CA ASN A 24 16.95 -5.79 -18.43
C ASN A 24 16.67 -4.31 -18.26
N GLN A 25 15.49 -3.82 -18.70
CA GLN A 25 15.08 -2.42 -18.53
C GLN A 25 15.04 -2.00 -17.05
N ILE A 26 14.44 -2.83 -16.18
CA ILE A 26 14.40 -2.58 -14.73
C ILE A 26 15.81 -2.53 -14.14
N CYS A 27 16.70 -3.47 -14.51
CA CYS A 27 18.08 -3.50 -14.04
C CYS A 27 18.89 -2.27 -14.49
N ASP A 28 18.68 -1.81 -15.74
CA ASP A 28 19.34 -0.60 -16.24
C ASP A 28 18.87 0.66 -15.51
N GLU A 29 17.57 0.75 -15.19
CA GLU A 29 17.02 1.85 -14.41
C GLU A 29 17.55 1.83 -12.96
N ILE A 30 17.61 0.67 -12.31
CA ILE A 30 18.24 0.49 -10.99
C ILE A 30 19.69 1.00 -10.99
N LYS A 31 20.47 0.63 -12.01
CA LYS A 31 21.85 1.09 -12.15
C LYS A 31 21.96 2.62 -12.27
N GLN A 32 21.07 3.23 -13.06
CA GLN A 32 21.04 4.70 -13.21
C GLN A 32 20.73 5.39 -11.87
N TRP A 33 19.77 4.85 -11.12
CA TRP A 33 19.42 5.38 -9.82
C TRP A 33 20.53 5.19 -8.79
N GLY A 34 21.20 4.03 -8.75
CA GLY A 34 22.36 3.80 -7.89
C GLY A 34 23.48 4.83 -8.12
N GLN A 35 23.73 5.22 -9.39
CA GLN A 35 24.68 6.28 -9.72
C GLN A 35 24.23 7.67 -9.23
N LYS A 36 22.93 7.98 -9.32
CA LYS A 36 22.37 9.27 -8.88
C LYS A 36 22.37 9.42 -7.36
N THR A 37 22.16 8.33 -6.63
CA THR A 37 21.98 8.32 -5.17
C THR A 37 23.23 7.87 -4.40
N GLN A 38 24.35 7.65 -5.08
CA GLN A 38 25.64 7.29 -4.48
C GLN A 38 25.56 6.05 -3.56
N ASN A 39 24.84 5.01 -4.00
CA ASN A 39 24.68 3.73 -3.28
C ASN A 39 24.06 3.91 -1.87
N CYS A 40 22.97 4.66 -1.76
CA CYS A 40 22.27 4.85 -0.48
C CYS A 40 21.78 3.54 0.14
N ASP A 41 21.53 3.59 1.45
CA ASP A 41 20.93 2.49 2.20
C ASP A 41 19.46 2.26 1.78
N VAL A 42 19.06 0.99 1.67
CA VAL A 42 17.73 0.56 1.26
C VAL A 42 17.13 -0.32 2.36
N PRO A 43 16.28 0.25 3.23
CA PRO A 43 15.62 -0.51 4.29
C PRO A 43 14.41 -1.32 3.80
N THR A 44 13.85 -0.96 2.63
CA THR A 44 12.67 -1.66 2.09
C THR A 44 12.70 -1.74 0.57
N ILE A 45 12.23 -2.87 0.03
CA ILE A 45 11.99 -3.07 -1.40
C ILE A 45 10.55 -3.56 -1.56
N PHE A 46 9.80 -2.95 -2.47
CA PHE A 46 8.41 -3.32 -2.69
C PHE A 46 8.16 -3.60 -4.18
N PHE A 47 7.88 -4.87 -4.48
CA PHE A 47 7.45 -5.29 -5.80
C PHE A 47 5.94 -5.17 -5.89
N GLY A 48 5.47 -4.09 -6.50
CA GLY A 48 4.06 -3.76 -6.64
C GLY A 48 3.62 -3.55 -8.10
N GLY A 49 2.36 -3.17 -8.27
CA GLY A 49 1.80 -2.78 -9.58
C GLY A 49 0.70 -3.71 -10.09
N GLY A 50 0.83 -4.25 -11.32
CA GLY A 50 -0.22 -5.08 -11.90
C GLY A 50 -0.36 -6.45 -11.20
N THR A 51 0.64 -7.30 -11.33
CA THR A 51 0.72 -8.59 -10.62
C THR A 51 2.17 -9.09 -10.64
N PRO A 52 3.02 -8.62 -9.73
CA PRO A 52 4.45 -8.93 -9.72
C PRO A 52 4.75 -10.42 -9.56
N SER A 53 3.88 -11.16 -8.87
CA SER A 53 4.02 -12.62 -8.70
C SER A 53 3.92 -13.42 -10.00
N LEU A 54 3.56 -12.81 -11.13
CA LEU A 54 3.63 -13.45 -12.45
C LEU A 54 5.06 -13.51 -13.00
N MET A 55 5.97 -12.65 -12.52
CA MET A 55 7.37 -12.72 -12.95
C MET A 55 7.97 -14.08 -12.63
N PRO A 56 8.77 -14.66 -13.55
CA PRO A 56 9.59 -15.85 -13.23
C PRO A 56 10.54 -15.56 -12.06
N THR A 57 10.81 -16.57 -11.22
CA THR A 57 11.70 -16.42 -10.06
C THR A 57 13.08 -15.89 -10.45
N TRP A 58 13.64 -16.33 -11.58
CA TRP A 58 14.93 -15.83 -12.09
C TRP A 58 14.92 -14.31 -12.38
N CYS A 59 13.78 -13.77 -12.79
CA CYS A 59 13.65 -12.32 -13.05
C CYS A 59 13.65 -11.53 -11.73
N ILE A 60 12.90 -11.99 -10.74
CA ILE A 60 12.90 -11.37 -9.39
C ILE A 60 14.32 -11.44 -8.78
N ASP A 61 14.98 -12.58 -8.87
CA ASP A 61 16.36 -12.77 -8.38
C ASP A 61 17.34 -11.81 -9.05
N LYS A 62 17.30 -11.70 -10.39
CA LYS A 62 18.16 -10.78 -11.15
C LYS A 62 17.94 -9.31 -10.75
N ILE A 63 16.69 -8.91 -10.50
CA ILE A 63 16.34 -7.57 -10.02
C ILE A 63 16.94 -7.33 -8.62
N ILE A 64 16.75 -8.25 -7.67
CA ILE A 64 17.32 -8.14 -6.32
C ILE A 64 18.84 -8.08 -6.36
N GLN A 65 19.49 -8.91 -7.19
CA GLN A 65 20.94 -8.86 -7.38
C GLN A 65 21.40 -7.50 -7.97
N SER A 66 20.62 -6.94 -8.90
CA SER A 66 20.91 -5.61 -9.45
C SER A 66 20.76 -4.52 -8.38
N ILE A 67 19.76 -4.60 -7.52
CA ILE A 67 19.61 -3.67 -6.38
C ILE A 67 20.82 -3.79 -5.44
N ASN A 68 21.16 -5.01 -5.03
CA ASN A 68 22.30 -5.27 -4.11
C ASN A 68 23.65 -4.81 -4.67
N LYS A 69 23.79 -4.79 -5.99
CA LYS A 69 25.02 -4.30 -6.66
C LYS A 69 25.12 -2.77 -6.67
N ASN A 70 23.99 -2.06 -6.70
CA ASN A 70 23.93 -0.62 -6.94
C ASN A 70 23.47 0.18 -5.70
N PHE A 71 23.03 -0.51 -4.65
CA PHE A 71 22.59 0.08 -3.38
C PHE A 71 23.07 -0.77 -2.22
N ASN A 72 23.03 -0.22 -1.02
CA ASN A 72 23.33 -0.95 0.21
C ASN A 72 22.00 -1.46 0.82
N ILE A 73 21.63 -2.72 0.55
CA ILE A 73 20.44 -3.33 1.17
C ILE A 73 20.76 -3.59 2.64
N GLU A 74 19.98 -2.99 3.55
CA GLU A 74 20.17 -3.14 4.99
C GLU A 74 19.96 -4.60 5.43
N THR A 75 20.71 -5.03 6.45
CA THR A 75 20.45 -6.32 7.10
C THR A 75 19.05 -6.31 7.71
N GLY A 76 18.21 -7.26 7.30
CA GLY A 76 16.80 -7.31 7.72
C GLY A 76 15.88 -6.34 6.98
N ALA A 77 16.29 -5.85 5.81
CA ALA A 77 15.41 -5.08 4.92
C ALA A 77 14.10 -5.82 4.67
N GLU A 78 12.99 -5.08 4.63
CA GLU A 78 11.69 -5.64 4.23
C GLU A 78 11.64 -5.73 2.71
N ILE A 79 11.47 -6.93 2.18
CA ILE A 79 11.33 -7.17 0.73
C ILE A 79 9.96 -7.79 0.48
N THR A 80 9.03 -6.96 0.02
CA THR A 80 7.63 -7.33 -0.22
C THR A 80 7.39 -7.70 -1.68
N LEU A 81 6.59 -8.75 -1.90
CA LEU A 81 6.03 -9.09 -3.21
C LEU A 81 4.50 -9.08 -3.15
N GLU A 82 3.86 -8.30 -4.02
CA GLU A 82 2.41 -8.40 -4.24
C GLU A 82 2.06 -9.65 -5.05
N SER A 83 0.97 -10.29 -4.68
CA SER A 83 0.48 -11.47 -5.38
C SER A 83 -1.04 -11.51 -5.48
N ASN A 84 -1.53 -12.22 -6.49
CA ASN A 84 -2.92 -12.64 -6.55
C ASN A 84 -2.99 -14.16 -6.34
N PRO A 85 -4.02 -14.68 -5.68
CA PRO A 85 -4.28 -16.12 -5.66
C PRO A 85 -4.25 -16.71 -7.09
N LYS A 86 -3.74 -17.93 -7.25
CA LYS A 86 -3.49 -18.62 -8.55
C LYS A 86 -2.34 -18.08 -9.41
N THR A 87 -1.60 -17.06 -8.98
CA THR A 87 -0.42 -16.59 -9.73
C THR A 87 0.90 -17.11 -9.19
N ILE A 88 0.85 -17.71 -8.01
CA ILE A 88 1.99 -18.28 -7.30
C ILE A 88 1.54 -19.55 -6.59
N ASP A 89 2.33 -20.60 -6.66
CA ASP A 89 2.14 -21.87 -5.95
C ASP A 89 3.13 -22.01 -4.78
N LYS A 90 2.96 -23.06 -3.96
CA LYS A 90 3.81 -23.31 -2.79
C LYS A 90 5.30 -23.45 -3.14
N GLN A 91 5.62 -24.08 -4.27
CA GLN A 91 7.02 -24.22 -4.68
C GLN A 91 7.62 -22.85 -5.00
N LYS A 92 6.92 -22.01 -5.75
CA LYS A 92 7.38 -20.66 -6.06
C LYS A 92 7.47 -19.78 -4.81
N LEU A 93 6.57 -19.95 -3.82
CA LEU A 93 6.71 -19.28 -2.51
C LEU A 93 8.03 -19.63 -1.84
N ILE A 94 8.38 -20.93 -1.79
CA ILE A 94 9.66 -21.40 -1.24
C ILE A 94 10.85 -20.82 -2.04
N ASP A 95 10.75 -20.75 -3.35
CA ASP A 95 11.85 -20.27 -4.18
C ASP A 95 12.07 -18.76 -4.03
N ILE A 96 11.00 -17.96 -3.90
CA ILE A 96 11.14 -16.51 -3.68
C ILE A 96 11.68 -16.17 -2.29
N THR A 97 11.39 -16.98 -1.26
CA THR A 97 12.01 -16.78 0.07
C THR A 97 13.51 -16.99 0.05
N LYS A 98 14.01 -17.98 -0.73
CA LYS A 98 15.45 -18.23 -0.87
C LYS A 98 16.20 -17.07 -1.51
N ILE A 99 15.54 -16.27 -2.34
CA ILE A 99 16.13 -15.09 -3.00
C ILE A 99 15.90 -13.79 -2.23
N GLY A 100 15.31 -13.87 -1.02
CA GLY A 100 15.23 -12.75 -0.08
C GLY A 100 13.87 -12.10 0.09
N ILE A 101 12.82 -12.52 -0.63
CA ILE A 101 11.45 -12.06 -0.35
C ILE A 101 11.08 -12.55 1.05
N ASN A 102 10.71 -11.62 1.95
CA ASN A 102 10.36 -11.93 3.34
C ASN A 102 8.97 -11.44 3.75
N ARG A 103 8.25 -10.76 2.84
CA ARG A 103 6.85 -10.35 3.03
C ARG A 103 6.05 -10.59 1.75
N LEU A 104 4.81 -11.10 1.90
CA LEU A 104 3.86 -11.31 0.81
C LEU A 104 2.60 -10.48 1.06
N SER A 105 2.14 -9.69 0.07
CA SER A 105 0.83 -9.05 0.07
C SER A 105 -0.10 -9.77 -0.89
N VAL A 106 -1.20 -10.31 -0.37
CA VAL A 106 -2.13 -11.15 -1.13
C VAL A 106 -3.41 -10.38 -1.44
N GLY A 107 -3.67 -10.09 -2.69
CA GLY A 107 -4.92 -9.46 -3.14
C GLY A 107 -6.12 -10.40 -3.03
N VAL A 108 -6.65 -10.58 -1.82
CA VAL A 108 -7.81 -11.44 -1.49
C VAL A 108 -9.09 -10.80 -1.99
N GLN A 109 -9.30 -9.56 -1.65
CA GLN A 109 -10.43 -8.67 -1.90
C GLN A 109 -11.70 -9.08 -1.13
N SER A 110 -12.09 -10.35 -1.11
CA SER A 110 -13.22 -10.87 -0.36
C SER A 110 -13.10 -12.38 -0.11
N PHE A 111 -13.78 -12.88 0.92
CA PHE A 111 -14.01 -14.31 1.13
C PHE A 111 -15.39 -14.77 0.61
N ASP A 112 -16.10 -13.93 -0.12
CA ASP A 112 -17.37 -14.25 -0.79
C ASP A 112 -17.14 -14.37 -2.30
N ASP A 113 -17.40 -15.54 -2.86
CA ASP A 113 -17.20 -15.83 -4.28
C ASP A 113 -18.08 -14.98 -5.19
N SER A 114 -19.26 -14.57 -4.74
CA SER A 114 -20.15 -13.69 -5.50
C SER A 114 -19.57 -12.29 -5.61
N LYS A 115 -19.00 -11.77 -4.53
CA LYS A 115 -18.30 -10.48 -4.47
C LYS A 115 -17.01 -10.54 -5.32
N LEU A 116 -16.25 -11.62 -5.24
CA LEU A 116 -15.07 -11.84 -6.09
C LEU A 116 -15.43 -11.83 -7.58
N LYS A 117 -16.51 -12.50 -7.96
CA LYS A 117 -17.02 -12.49 -9.33
C LYS A 117 -17.45 -11.09 -9.78
N PHE A 118 -18.14 -10.34 -8.92
CA PHE A 118 -18.55 -8.96 -9.17
C PHE A 118 -17.33 -8.05 -9.40
N LEU A 119 -16.29 -8.18 -8.57
CA LEU A 119 -15.02 -7.47 -8.68
C LEU A 119 -14.21 -7.85 -9.94
N GLY A 120 -14.59 -8.92 -10.65
CA GLY A 120 -13.89 -9.43 -11.83
C GLY A 120 -12.65 -10.27 -11.47
N ARG A 121 -12.62 -10.85 -10.26
CA ARG A 121 -11.52 -11.72 -9.79
C ARG A 121 -11.63 -13.11 -10.41
N ARG A 122 -10.48 -13.77 -10.61
CA ARG A 122 -10.37 -15.12 -11.22
C ARG A 122 -10.20 -16.23 -10.20
N HIS A 123 -9.89 -15.88 -8.96
CA HIS A 123 -9.77 -16.81 -7.85
C HIS A 123 -11.08 -16.85 -7.06
N ASN A 124 -11.25 -17.87 -6.24
CA ASN A 124 -12.28 -18.00 -5.25
C ASN A 124 -11.70 -17.86 -3.82
N ALA A 125 -12.57 -17.84 -2.80
CA ALA A 125 -12.16 -17.70 -1.41
C ALA A 125 -11.17 -18.80 -0.96
N ASP A 126 -11.39 -20.05 -1.36
CA ASP A 126 -10.50 -21.17 -1.02
C ASP A 126 -9.09 -21.02 -1.60
N ASP A 127 -8.98 -20.47 -2.81
CA ASP A 127 -7.67 -20.19 -3.42
C ASP A 127 -6.89 -19.15 -2.61
N ALA A 128 -7.58 -18.12 -2.11
CA ALA A 128 -6.97 -17.08 -1.29
C ALA A 128 -6.54 -17.61 0.09
N ILE A 129 -7.42 -18.35 0.77
CA ILE A 129 -7.13 -18.97 2.06
C ILE A 129 -5.94 -19.94 1.94
N ARG A 130 -5.91 -20.76 0.88
CA ARG A 130 -4.79 -21.68 0.64
C ARG A 130 -3.48 -20.95 0.46
N LEU A 131 -3.43 -19.91 -0.37
CA LEU A 131 -2.22 -19.15 -0.59
C LEU A 131 -1.70 -18.50 0.70
N ILE A 132 -2.60 -17.87 1.48
CA ILE A 132 -2.25 -17.26 2.77
C ILE A 132 -1.69 -18.32 3.73
N THR A 133 -2.37 -19.46 3.86
CA THR A 133 -1.94 -20.55 4.75
C THR A 133 -0.59 -21.10 4.34
N ASP A 134 -0.39 -21.37 3.03
CA ASP A 134 0.91 -21.84 2.51
C ASP A 134 2.04 -20.83 2.77
N ALA A 135 1.75 -19.52 2.67
CA ALA A 135 2.74 -18.47 2.94
C ALA A 135 3.10 -18.37 4.43
N ILE A 136 2.11 -18.45 5.32
CA ILE A 136 2.32 -18.47 6.78
C ILE A 136 3.10 -19.73 7.19
N ASP A 137 2.75 -20.90 6.68
CA ASP A 137 3.39 -22.18 7.00
C ASP A 137 4.89 -22.20 6.68
N ILE A 138 5.33 -21.46 5.66
CA ILE A 138 6.76 -21.35 5.31
C ILE A 138 7.46 -20.16 5.98
N GLY A 139 6.77 -19.44 6.86
CA GLY A 139 7.32 -18.34 7.66
C GLY A 139 7.41 -16.99 6.97
N LEU A 140 6.67 -16.77 5.86
CA LEU A 140 6.55 -15.45 5.27
C LEU A 140 5.62 -14.55 6.10
N ARG A 141 6.04 -13.32 6.39
CA ARG A 141 5.13 -12.26 6.86
C ARG A 141 4.08 -12.04 5.77
N THR A 142 2.81 -12.25 6.11
CA THR A 142 1.75 -12.29 5.09
C THR A 142 0.66 -11.28 5.39
N SER A 143 0.35 -10.42 4.41
CA SER A 143 -0.78 -9.50 4.41
C SER A 143 -1.90 -10.03 3.52
N GLY A 144 -3.14 -9.84 3.95
CA GLY A 144 -4.33 -9.98 3.08
C GLY A 144 -4.92 -8.61 2.77
N ASP A 145 -5.15 -8.33 1.49
CA ASP A 145 -5.74 -7.07 1.04
C ASP A 145 -7.20 -7.29 0.71
N PHE A 146 -8.10 -6.53 1.34
CA PHE A 146 -9.57 -6.66 1.25
C PHE A 146 -10.19 -5.36 0.77
N ILE A 147 -11.35 -5.48 0.12
CA ILE A 147 -12.19 -4.35 -0.29
C ILE A 147 -13.53 -4.46 0.41
N TYR A 148 -13.99 -3.38 1.02
CA TYR A 148 -15.31 -3.25 1.62
C TYR A 148 -16.09 -2.09 1.03
N GLY A 149 -17.38 -1.99 1.37
CA GLY A 149 -18.27 -0.96 0.83
C GLY A 149 -18.77 -1.31 -0.58
N LEU A 150 -18.85 -2.59 -0.92
CA LEU A 150 -19.44 -3.03 -2.18
C LEU A 150 -20.96 -2.79 -2.21
N PRO A 151 -21.58 -2.70 -3.41
CA PRO A 151 -23.03 -2.64 -3.51
C PRO A 151 -23.75 -3.76 -2.74
N ASN A 152 -24.75 -3.37 -1.95
CA ASN A 152 -25.52 -4.25 -1.08
C ASN A 152 -24.73 -4.90 0.09
N GLU A 153 -23.54 -4.46 0.37
CA GLU A 153 -22.78 -4.90 1.52
C GLU A 153 -23.25 -4.21 2.80
N GLY A 154 -23.27 -4.94 3.91
CA GLY A 154 -23.67 -4.47 5.23
C GLY A 154 -22.58 -4.71 6.29
N VAL A 155 -22.84 -4.22 7.50
CA VAL A 155 -21.91 -4.36 8.64
C VAL A 155 -21.64 -5.83 8.98
N ASP A 156 -22.63 -6.71 8.86
CA ASP A 156 -22.51 -8.15 9.14
C ASP A 156 -21.51 -8.85 8.20
N ASP A 157 -21.42 -8.41 6.94
CA ASP A 157 -20.43 -8.91 5.98
C ASP A 157 -19.01 -8.61 6.45
N ILE A 158 -18.81 -7.40 6.97
CA ILE A 158 -17.51 -6.95 7.48
C ILE A 158 -17.14 -7.72 8.75
N ILE A 159 -18.08 -7.91 9.67
CA ILE A 159 -17.88 -8.72 10.88
C ILE A 159 -17.46 -10.16 10.49
N SER A 160 -18.14 -10.74 9.50
CA SER A 160 -17.81 -12.07 8.99
C SER A 160 -16.38 -12.11 8.40
N THR A 161 -16.01 -11.10 7.62
CA THR A 161 -14.66 -10.97 7.05
C THR A 161 -13.59 -10.87 8.14
N CYS A 162 -13.79 -10.01 9.15
CA CYS A 162 -12.87 -9.86 10.29
C CYS A 162 -12.69 -11.18 11.06
N ARG A 163 -13.79 -11.90 11.32
CA ARG A 163 -13.75 -13.21 11.99
C ARG A 163 -12.96 -14.24 11.17
N GLN A 164 -13.08 -14.21 9.85
CA GLN A 164 -12.32 -15.12 8.99
C GLN A 164 -10.83 -14.74 8.95
N ILE A 165 -10.47 -13.46 8.92
CA ILE A 165 -9.09 -12.98 9.03
C ILE A 165 -8.47 -13.46 10.35
N ASN A 166 -9.18 -13.27 11.48
CA ASN A 166 -8.72 -13.71 12.79
C ASN A 166 -8.53 -15.24 12.86
N LYS A 167 -9.46 -16.01 12.26
CA LYS A 167 -9.39 -17.47 12.21
C LYS A 167 -8.20 -17.99 11.41
N ILE A 168 -7.85 -17.33 10.32
CA ILE A 168 -6.67 -17.68 9.49
C ILE A 168 -5.38 -17.34 10.22
N GLY A 169 -5.40 -16.37 11.13
CA GLY A 169 -4.23 -15.93 11.88
C GLY A 169 -3.32 -14.98 11.10
N LEU A 170 -3.89 -14.16 10.21
CA LEU A 170 -3.14 -13.07 9.59
C LEU A 170 -2.65 -12.09 10.65
N THR A 171 -1.40 -11.67 10.52
CA THR A 171 -0.75 -10.68 11.40
C THR A 171 -0.77 -9.27 10.81
N HIS A 172 -1.19 -9.16 9.55
CA HIS A 172 -1.39 -7.89 8.83
C HIS A 172 -2.53 -8.02 7.84
N CYS A 173 -3.35 -6.96 7.71
CA CYS A 173 -4.28 -6.83 6.59
C CYS A 173 -4.51 -5.38 6.19
N SER A 174 -4.91 -5.20 4.92
CA SER A 174 -5.39 -3.93 4.37
C SER A 174 -6.90 -4.05 4.15
N MET A 175 -7.65 -3.06 4.63
CA MET A 175 -9.11 -2.96 4.47
C MET A 175 -9.38 -1.66 3.71
N TYR A 176 -9.56 -1.77 2.39
CA TYR A 176 -9.77 -0.62 1.51
C TYR A 176 -11.24 -0.39 1.26
N GLU A 177 -11.70 0.85 1.40
CA GLU A 177 -13.00 1.28 0.89
C GLU A 177 -13.01 1.23 -0.64
N LEU A 178 -14.08 0.68 -1.24
CA LEU A 178 -14.22 0.67 -2.68
C LEU A 178 -14.40 2.09 -3.22
N THR A 179 -13.39 2.59 -3.91
CA THR A 179 -13.46 3.85 -4.64
C THR A 179 -13.81 3.58 -6.11
N ILE A 180 -14.78 4.32 -6.63
CA ILE A 180 -15.21 4.21 -8.02
C ILE A 180 -14.46 5.22 -8.87
N GLU A 181 -13.53 4.72 -9.69
CA GLU A 181 -12.74 5.54 -10.61
C GLU A 181 -13.40 5.61 -11.99
N GLU A 182 -13.56 6.82 -12.53
CA GLU A 182 -14.29 7.08 -13.80
C GLU A 182 -13.79 6.24 -14.98
N ASN A 183 -12.48 6.01 -15.06
CA ASN A 183 -11.86 5.28 -16.18
C ASN A 183 -11.90 3.74 -16.03
N THR A 184 -12.65 3.23 -15.07
CA THR A 184 -12.81 1.79 -14.82
C THR A 184 -14.14 1.27 -15.37
N PRO A 185 -14.33 -0.05 -15.54
CA PRO A 185 -15.64 -0.61 -15.81
C PRO A 185 -16.69 -0.20 -14.77
N PHE A 186 -16.35 -0.12 -13.48
CA PHE A 186 -17.27 0.32 -12.43
C PHE A 186 -17.66 1.79 -12.57
N GLY A 187 -16.76 2.66 -13.00
CA GLY A 187 -17.08 4.08 -13.27
C GLY A 187 -18.13 4.31 -14.37
N LYS A 188 -18.36 3.28 -15.21
CA LYS A 188 -19.37 3.29 -16.27
C LYS A 188 -20.70 2.65 -15.86
N MET A 189 -20.80 2.14 -14.63
CA MET A 189 -21.96 1.46 -14.08
C MET A 189 -22.68 2.38 -13.08
N ASN A 190 -24.00 2.28 -13.03
CA ASN A 190 -24.78 2.93 -11.96
C ASN A 190 -24.87 1.97 -10.77
N LEU A 191 -23.92 2.09 -9.84
CA LEU A 191 -23.83 1.23 -8.66
C LEU A 191 -24.52 1.89 -7.45
N HIS A 192 -25.34 1.15 -6.75
CA HIS A 192 -25.93 1.59 -5.48
C HIS A 192 -24.97 1.28 -4.33
N MET A 193 -24.14 2.24 -4.00
CA MET A 193 -23.17 2.12 -2.91
C MET A 193 -23.85 2.26 -1.54
N PRO A 194 -23.29 1.66 -0.47
CA PRO A 194 -23.72 1.93 0.90
C PRO A 194 -23.64 3.43 1.20
N ASN A 195 -24.56 3.94 2.03
CA ASN A 195 -24.51 5.34 2.44
C ASN A 195 -23.40 5.61 3.46
N ASN A 196 -23.07 6.88 3.70
CA ASN A 196 -21.99 7.28 4.58
C ASN A 196 -22.14 6.74 6.02
N GLU A 197 -23.38 6.64 6.53
CA GLU A 197 -23.64 6.09 7.87
C GLU A 197 -23.27 4.60 7.93
N THR A 198 -23.68 3.82 6.93
CA THR A 198 -23.31 2.40 6.80
C THR A 198 -21.81 2.22 6.64
N MET A 199 -21.16 3.09 5.84
CA MET A 199 -19.70 3.07 5.67
C MET A 199 -18.96 3.35 6.99
N ALA A 200 -19.40 4.35 7.76
CA ALA A 200 -18.83 4.64 9.07
C ALA A 200 -19.04 3.49 10.07
N GLN A 201 -20.20 2.82 10.02
CA GLN A 201 -20.46 1.63 10.83
C GLN A 201 -19.56 0.46 10.44
N MET A 202 -19.32 0.22 9.13
CA MET A 202 -18.36 -0.79 8.65
C MET A 202 -16.94 -0.49 9.12
N TYR A 203 -16.50 0.76 8.98
CA TYR A 203 -15.18 1.22 9.43
C TYR A 203 -14.95 0.99 10.93
N ASN A 204 -15.96 1.29 11.75
CA ASN A 204 -15.92 1.04 13.19
C ASN A 204 -15.97 -0.45 13.53
N ALA A 205 -16.74 -1.24 12.79
CA ALA A 205 -16.82 -2.68 12.98
C ALA A 205 -15.49 -3.38 12.70
N ILE A 206 -14.67 -2.89 11.75
CA ILE A 206 -13.34 -3.41 11.53
C ILE A 206 -12.50 -3.25 12.81
N ASP A 207 -12.50 -2.06 13.42
CA ASP A 207 -11.76 -1.80 14.67
C ASP A 207 -12.24 -2.66 15.86
N GLU A 208 -13.53 -3.02 15.86
CA GLU A 208 -14.14 -3.76 16.98
C GLU A 208 -13.92 -5.27 16.86
N TYR A 209 -13.98 -5.82 15.64
CA TYR A 209 -14.01 -7.26 15.42
C TYR A 209 -12.71 -7.85 14.89
N LEU A 210 -11.75 -7.01 14.44
CA LEU A 210 -10.45 -7.46 14.00
C LEU A 210 -9.47 -7.52 15.17
N ASN A 211 -8.74 -8.64 15.31
CA ASN A 211 -7.71 -8.82 16.35
C ASN A 211 -6.37 -8.18 15.99
N LEU A 212 -6.37 -7.15 15.16
CA LEU A 212 -5.20 -6.40 14.75
C LEU A 212 -5.43 -4.93 15.08
N ASP A 213 -4.35 -4.21 15.40
CA ASP A 213 -4.41 -2.78 15.68
C ASP A 213 -4.30 -1.97 14.40
N ARG A 214 -5.17 -0.96 14.25
CA ARG A 214 -5.06 0.02 13.17
C ARG A 214 -3.80 0.86 13.36
N TYR A 215 -2.93 0.93 12.37
CA TYR A 215 -1.77 1.80 12.41
C TYR A 215 -1.83 2.95 11.37
N GLU A 216 -2.72 2.85 10.36
CA GLU A 216 -3.08 3.92 9.43
C GLU A 216 -4.50 3.72 8.90
N VAL A 217 -5.00 4.61 8.05
CA VAL A 217 -6.41 4.66 7.58
C VAL A 217 -6.94 3.30 7.14
N SER A 218 -6.16 2.53 6.38
CA SER A 218 -6.60 1.28 5.76
C SER A 218 -5.88 0.04 6.27
N ASN A 219 -4.79 0.17 7.03
CA ASN A 219 -3.96 -0.96 7.38
C ASN A 219 -3.96 -1.28 8.88
N TYR A 220 -3.95 -2.58 9.16
CA TYR A 220 -4.01 -3.16 10.50
C TYR A 220 -2.92 -4.22 10.65
N ALA A 221 -2.28 -4.25 11.81
CA ALA A 221 -1.23 -5.22 12.10
C ALA A 221 -1.18 -5.59 13.59
N THR A 222 -0.56 -6.73 13.90
CA THR A 222 0.00 -6.97 15.23
C THR A 222 1.23 -6.10 15.44
N ASN A 223 1.66 -5.90 16.69
CA ASN A 223 2.88 -5.15 16.99
C ASN A 223 4.08 -5.70 16.19
N ASP A 224 4.85 -4.78 15.61
CA ASP A 224 6.05 -5.03 14.81
C ASP A 224 5.81 -5.70 13.44
N ASP A 225 4.54 -5.86 13.01
CA ASP A 225 4.23 -6.43 11.69
C ASP A 225 3.65 -5.41 10.68
N GLU A 226 3.70 -4.12 11.03
CA GLU A 226 3.31 -3.06 10.10
C GLU A 226 4.17 -3.10 8.83
N CYS A 227 3.62 -2.72 7.69
CA CYS A 227 4.36 -2.58 6.45
C CYS A 227 5.35 -1.43 6.55
N ARG A 228 6.64 -1.74 6.71
CA ARG A 228 7.72 -0.75 6.88
C ARG A 228 7.87 0.15 5.65
N HIS A 229 7.63 -0.41 4.46
CA HIS A 229 7.65 0.36 3.22
C HIS A 229 6.57 1.46 3.23
N ASN A 230 5.33 1.12 3.56
CA ASN A 230 4.24 2.07 3.63
C ASN A 230 4.48 3.12 4.73
N LEU A 231 4.94 2.69 5.91
CA LEU A 231 5.26 3.62 7.00
C LEU A 231 6.36 4.60 6.61
N ASN A 232 7.39 4.18 5.88
CA ASN A 232 8.42 5.10 5.36
C ASN A 232 7.80 6.19 4.49
N ILE A 233 6.89 5.83 3.60
CA ILE A 233 6.20 6.79 2.71
C ILE A 233 5.32 7.74 3.54
N TRP A 234 4.52 7.20 4.48
CA TRP A 234 3.63 8.00 5.32
C TRP A 234 4.37 8.95 6.25
N ASP A 235 5.53 8.56 6.78
CA ASP A 235 6.41 9.43 7.58
C ASP A 235 7.19 10.46 6.73
N GLY A 236 6.97 10.49 5.43
CA GLY A 236 7.65 11.39 4.50
C GLY A 236 9.09 10.97 4.19
N GLY A 237 9.42 9.69 4.26
CA GLY A 237 10.72 9.16 3.84
C GLY A 237 10.95 9.24 2.34
N ALA A 238 12.23 9.16 1.93
CA ALA A 238 12.57 9.08 0.53
C ALA A 238 12.27 7.68 -0.03
N TYR A 239 11.84 7.64 -1.28
CA TYR A 239 11.69 6.39 -2.03
C TYR A 239 11.85 6.64 -3.54
N ILE A 240 12.26 5.60 -4.25
CA ILE A 240 12.51 5.62 -5.70
C ILE A 240 11.53 4.68 -6.36
N GLY A 241 10.80 5.17 -7.35
CA GLY A 241 9.96 4.34 -8.21
C GLY A 241 10.78 3.80 -9.38
N ILE A 242 10.72 2.49 -9.61
CA ILE A 242 11.40 1.81 -10.71
C ILE A 242 10.35 1.15 -11.62
N GLY A 243 10.46 1.39 -12.91
CA GLY A 243 9.55 0.85 -13.92
C GLY A 243 8.39 1.78 -14.30
N ASN A 244 7.66 1.37 -15.35
CA ASN A 244 6.55 2.14 -15.91
C ASN A 244 5.43 2.36 -14.90
N GLY A 245 5.02 3.61 -14.70
CA GLY A 245 3.94 3.97 -13.79
C GLY A 245 4.33 4.00 -12.31
N ALA A 246 5.58 3.71 -11.97
CA ALA A 246 6.06 3.85 -10.60
C ALA A 246 6.27 5.32 -10.24
N ALA A 247 5.86 5.72 -9.02
CA ALA A 247 6.11 7.05 -8.48
C ALA A 247 7.22 7.01 -7.42
N GLY A 248 7.86 8.15 -7.19
CA GLY A 248 8.91 8.30 -6.19
C GLY A 248 8.97 9.70 -5.58
N ARG A 249 9.63 9.77 -4.44
CA ARG A 249 10.02 11.03 -3.77
C ARG A 249 11.50 10.94 -3.37
N PRO A 250 12.42 10.94 -4.34
CA PRO A 250 13.84 10.87 -4.05
C PRO A 250 14.34 12.18 -3.43
N TYR A 251 15.32 12.05 -2.51
CA TYR A 251 16.05 13.16 -1.90
C TYR A 251 17.50 13.11 -2.36
N ILE A 252 17.92 14.07 -3.17
CA ILE A 252 19.23 14.08 -3.82
C ILE A 252 19.85 15.48 -3.68
N ASN A 253 21.08 15.56 -3.23
CA ASN A 253 21.82 16.82 -3.09
C ASN A 253 21.04 17.90 -2.31
N ASN A 254 20.42 17.51 -1.19
CA ASN A 254 19.58 18.36 -0.34
C ASN A 254 18.31 18.91 -1.01
N THR A 255 17.83 18.25 -2.06
CA THR A 255 16.61 18.64 -2.78
C THR A 255 15.66 17.43 -2.89
N TRP A 256 14.39 17.65 -2.60
CA TRP A 256 13.31 16.70 -2.86
C TRP A 256 12.82 16.81 -4.29
N TYR A 257 12.52 15.67 -4.90
CA TYR A 257 11.99 15.63 -6.26
C TYR A 257 10.70 14.83 -6.30
N GLU A 258 9.80 15.23 -7.18
CA GLU A 258 8.72 14.38 -7.67
C GLU A 258 9.24 13.52 -8.81
N GLN A 259 8.99 12.22 -8.73
CA GLN A 259 9.30 11.26 -9.79
C GLN A 259 8.03 10.54 -10.21
N MET A 260 7.74 10.54 -11.50
CA MET A 260 6.64 9.80 -12.11
C MET A 260 7.17 8.96 -13.28
N GLY A 261 6.71 7.73 -13.37
CA GLY A 261 6.91 6.73 -14.40
C GLY A 261 8.12 6.88 -15.33
N ASN A 262 9.08 5.99 -15.32
CA ASN A 262 10.28 5.98 -16.17
C ASN A 262 11.06 7.31 -16.22
N ASN A 263 11.04 8.10 -15.13
CA ASN A 263 11.57 9.47 -15.11
C ASN A 263 10.93 10.42 -16.15
N SER A 264 9.71 10.13 -16.62
CA SER A 264 8.97 11.00 -17.53
C SER A 264 8.65 12.36 -16.90
N GLN A 265 8.60 12.39 -15.57
CA GLN A 265 8.53 13.60 -14.77
C GLN A 265 9.53 13.47 -13.63
N PHE A 266 10.45 14.41 -13.55
CA PHE A 266 11.46 14.47 -12.49
C PHE A 266 11.73 15.95 -12.20
N GLU A 267 10.95 16.50 -11.25
CA GLU A 267 10.92 17.93 -10.95
C GLU A 267 11.21 18.18 -9.47
N PRO A 268 11.98 19.24 -9.13
CA PRO A 268 12.19 19.60 -7.73
C PRO A 268 10.89 20.12 -7.13
N ILE A 269 10.61 19.72 -5.88
CA ILE A 269 9.48 20.23 -5.09
C ILE A 269 9.98 21.20 -4.03
N SER A 270 9.20 22.26 -3.80
CA SER A 270 9.53 23.27 -2.81
C SER A 270 9.33 22.74 -1.38
N ASP A 271 9.95 23.44 -0.41
CA ASP A 271 9.75 23.15 1.03
C ASP A 271 8.28 23.21 1.47
N THR A 272 7.49 24.09 0.84
CA THR A 272 6.05 24.21 1.14
C THR A 272 5.26 23.03 0.59
N GLU A 273 5.49 22.65 -0.67
CA GLU A 273 4.87 21.45 -1.26
C GLU A 273 5.24 20.21 -0.47
N ARG A 274 6.52 20.07 -0.10
CA ARG A 274 6.97 18.96 0.73
C ARG A 274 6.30 18.93 2.09
N ALA A 275 6.16 20.07 2.76
CA ALA A 275 5.47 20.17 4.03
C ALA A 275 3.98 19.80 3.92
N THR A 276 3.32 20.21 2.83
CA THR A 276 1.94 19.85 2.51
C THR A 276 1.81 18.33 2.34
N GLU A 277 2.66 17.71 1.53
CA GLU A 277 2.69 16.24 1.38
C GLU A 277 2.87 15.54 2.73
N MET A 278 3.81 16.00 3.56
CA MET A 278 4.04 15.41 4.88
C MET A 278 2.82 15.48 5.80
N ILE A 279 2.02 16.54 5.74
CA ILE A 279 0.76 16.61 6.49
C ILE A 279 -0.23 15.58 5.93
N ILE A 280 -0.45 15.58 4.62
CA ILE A 280 -1.41 14.69 3.95
C ILE A 280 -1.06 13.22 4.22
N THR A 281 0.20 12.83 4.09
CA THR A 281 0.64 11.45 4.29
C THR A 281 0.72 11.09 5.78
N GLY A 282 1.33 11.94 6.61
CA GLY A 282 1.55 11.64 8.02
C GLY A 282 0.28 11.56 8.85
N MET A 283 -0.72 12.39 8.55
CA MET A 283 -2.00 12.35 9.26
C MET A 283 -2.86 11.12 8.92
N ARG A 284 -2.49 10.35 7.90
CA ARG A 284 -3.10 9.02 7.64
C ARG A 284 -2.74 8.00 8.71
N THR A 285 -1.63 8.19 9.43
CA THR A 285 -1.16 7.24 10.43
C THR A 285 -1.63 7.60 11.83
N THR A 286 -1.78 6.61 12.70
CA THR A 286 -2.07 6.84 14.13
C THR A 286 -0.92 7.55 14.84
N ARG A 287 0.31 7.51 14.28
CA ARG A 287 1.48 8.26 14.77
C ARG A 287 1.43 9.75 14.41
N GLY A 288 0.66 10.11 13.38
CA GLY A 288 0.50 11.47 12.90
C GLY A 288 1.71 12.07 12.19
N CYS A 289 1.60 13.32 11.74
CA CYS A 289 2.63 14.06 11.03
C CYS A 289 3.60 14.74 12.01
N LYS A 290 4.92 14.65 11.76
CA LYS A 290 5.96 15.35 12.54
C LYS A 290 5.90 16.85 12.28
N LEU A 291 5.85 17.66 13.34
CA LEU A 291 5.82 19.11 13.28
C LEU A 291 7.22 19.70 13.06
N THR A 292 7.73 19.57 11.82
CA THR A 292 8.96 20.26 11.40
C THR A 292 8.76 21.77 11.33
N SER A 293 9.85 22.54 11.18
CA SER A 293 9.74 23.99 11.02
C SER A 293 8.89 24.41 9.81
N ASN A 294 8.97 23.67 8.71
CA ASN A 294 8.20 23.96 7.50
C ASN A 294 6.73 23.54 7.65
N VAL A 295 6.45 22.40 8.26
CA VAL A 295 5.08 21.97 8.58
C VAL A 295 4.39 22.99 9.50
N LYS A 296 5.07 23.47 10.55
CA LYS A 296 4.51 24.48 11.47
C LYS A 296 4.12 25.79 10.79
N LYS A 297 4.80 26.18 9.70
CA LYS A 297 4.48 27.43 8.96
C LYS A 297 3.15 27.36 8.22
N ILE A 298 2.75 26.15 7.77
CA ILE A 298 1.56 25.98 6.93
C ILE A 298 0.36 25.41 7.68
N ILE A 299 0.52 25.01 8.95
CA ILE A 299 -0.59 24.55 9.76
C ILE A 299 -1.47 25.74 10.19
N ASN A 300 -2.77 25.57 10.07
CA ASN A 300 -3.78 26.47 10.64
C ASN A 300 -3.97 26.19 12.13
N GLN A 301 -3.06 26.76 12.97
CA GLN A 301 -3.07 26.51 14.41
C GLN A 301 -4.41 26.87 15.05
N LYS A 302 -5.07 27.95 14.60
CA LYS A 302 -6.37 28.35 15.11
C LYS A 302 -7.41 27.25 14.91
N TRP A 303 -7.46 26.67 13.72
CA TRP A 303 -8.38 25.57 13.43
C TRP A 303 -8.09 24.34 14.30
N VAL A 304 -6.81 24.00 14.50
CA VAL A 304 -6.39 22.89 15.38
C VAL A 304 -6.85 23.10 16.81
N ASP A 305 -6.70 24.31 17.34
CA ASP A 305 -7.09 24.65 18.72
C ASP A 305 -8.62 24.58 18.92
N GLU A 306 -9.38 24.90 17.87
CA GLU A 306 -10.85 24.88 17.86
C GLU A 306 -11.45 23.47 17.66
N HIS A 307 -10.65 22.47 17.20
CA HIS A 307 -11.13 21.12 16.84
C HIS A 307 -10.33 20.02 17.56
N SER A 308 -10.12 20.19 18.87
CA SER A 308 -9.36 19.23 19.68
C SER A 308 -10.01 17.84 19.78
N GLU A 309 -11.30 17.71 19.46
CA GLU A 309 -12.03 16.45 19.36
C GLU A 309 -11.66 15.64 18.10
N LEU A 310 -11.14 16.29 17.05
CA LEU A 310 -10.75 15.67 15.79
C LEU A 310 -9.23 15.49 15.64
N VAL A 311 -8.45 16.43 16.18
CA VAL A 311 -6.99 16.44 16.07
C VAL A 311 -6.34 16.77 17.41
N LYS A 312 -5.13 16.25 17.62
CA LYS A 312 -4.32 16.54 18.82
C LYS A 312 -2.85 16.70 18.45
N ILE A 313 -2.14 17.52 19.22
CA ILE A 313 -0.69 17.62 19.13
C ILE A 313 -0.07 16.93 20.36
N THR A 314 0.75 15.93 20.11
CA THR A 314 1.45 15.16 21.16
C THR A 314 2.87 14.85 20.65
N ASP A 315 3.89 14.99 21.50
CA ASP A 315 5.28 14.65 21.20
C ASP A 315 5.82 15.27 19.88
N ASN A 316 5.49 16.55 19.66
CA ASN A 316 5.84 17.29 18.45
C ASN A 316 5.30 16.65 17.15
N ARG A 317 4.18 15.93 17.25
CA ARG A 317 3.42 15.38 16.10
C ARG A 317 1.98 15.85 16.18
N ILE A 318 1.35 16.04 15.02
CA ILE A 318 -0.09 16.29 14.91
C ILE A 318 -0.75 15.01 14.40
N CYS A 319 -1.72 14.52 15.17
CA CYS A 319 -2.41 13.26 14.91
C CYS A 319 -3.92 13.48 14.86
N THR A 320 -4.63 12.67 14.11
CA THR A 320 -6.08 12.54 14.23
C THR A 320 -6.45 11.78 15.51
N THR A 321 -7.62 12.11 16.08
CA THR A 321 -8.30 11.23 17.03
C THR A 321 -8.99 10.08 16.27
N LYS A 322 -9.58 9.12 16.99
CA LYS A 322 -10.40 8.07 16.37
C LYS A 322 -11.56 8.66 15.54
N SER A 323 -12.22 9.70 16.06
CA SER A 323 -13.30 10.41 15.35
C SER A 323 -12.75 11.21 14.16
N GLY A 324 -11.58 11.83 14.32
CA GLY A 324 -10.93 12.57 13.24
C GLY A 324 -10.50 11.69 12.06
N MET A 325 -10.14 10.43 12.31
CA MET A 325 -9.76 9.51 11.23
C MET A 325 -10.90 9.26 10.24
N LEU A 326 -12.15 9.26 10.72
CA LEU A 326 -13.36 9.10 9.88
C LEU A 326 -13.61 10.29 8.93
N VAL A 327 -13.09 11.46 9.23
CA VAL A 327 -13.29 12.70 8.48
C VAL A 327 -11.95 13.34 8.08
N LEU A 328 -10.95 12.48 7.83
CA LEU A 328 -9.58 12.92 7.58
C LEU A 328 -9.48 13.91 6.41
N ASP A 329 -10.18 13.65 5.31
CA ASP A 329 -10.12 14.51 4.13
C ASP A 329 -10.66 15.91 4.41
N ASP A 330 -11.74 16.03 5.19
CA ASP A 330 -12.27 17.33 5.64
C ASP A 330 -11.27 18.04 6.56
N ILE A 331 -10.58 17.31 7.44
CA ILE A 331 -9.53 17.85 8.28
C ILE A 331 -8.39 18.41 7.41
N LEU A 332 -7.92 17.63 6.42
CA LEU A 332 -6.78 18.02 5.56
C LEU A 332 -7.05 19.30 4.78
N VAL A 333 -8.27 19.51 4.31
CA VAL A 333 -8.68 20.75 3.61
C VAL A 333 -8.62 21.97 4.52
N ASN A 334 -8.90 21.84 5.81
CA ASN A 334 -9.01 22.96 6.75
C ASN A 334 -7.74 23.21 7.56
N ILE A 335 -6.90 22.19 7.74
CA ILE A 335 -5.70 22.27 8.59
C ILE A 335 -4.49 22.88 7.87
N ILE A 336 -4.49 22.89 6.54
CA ILE A 336 -3.44 23.48 5.70
C ILE A 336 -3.89 24.89 5.28
N ARG A 337 -2.97 25.88 5.41
CA ARG A 337 -3.19 27.28 5.02
C ARG A 337 -2.93 27.50 3.55
#